data_81945462f8ef8a6c71bebd6b76e8df7b
#
_entry.id   81945462f8ef8a6c71bebd6b76e8df7b
#
_cell.length_a   1.000
_cell.length_b   1.000
_cell.length_c   1.000
_cell.angle_alpha   90.00
_cell.angle_beta   90.00
_cell.angle_gamma   90.00
#
_symmetry.space_group_name_H-M   'P 1'
#
loop_
_entity.id
_entity.type
_entity.pdbx_description
1 polymer ?
#
loop_
_entity_poly.entity_id
_entity_poly.type
_entity_poly.pdbx_seq_one_letter_code
_entity_poly.pdbx_strand_id
1 'polypeptide(L)'
;KSFPDAQLITLIKNYRSTQTILDASYGLIQNNNPNRLEIVESINKKLVSQSGAKDQKIELIYEQRSEDEADEIAKKITELTKKYEYKDIAILVRANNHAQLITAALGRHKIPYQFLGPGYLFQQEEIKDLIAYLIFLTNLSDSISLFRVLSMDIFQIPYVELNYLLNFAKKKNLTLFETLEILDQSFLKEDTKVKLANFRKMAIEHLEKSKKEQAGQILYDFLIDSGLYKTLNETDSVKDERKV
;
A
#
# COMPACT_ATOMS: atom_id res chain seq x y z
N LYS A 1 13.29 29.89 24.20
CA LYS A 1 12.81 30.49 22.93
C LYS A 1 14.03 30.83 22.08
N SER A 2 14.03 30.38 20.79
CA SER A 2 15.15 30.69 19.87
C SER A 2 15.17 32.16 19.41
N PHE A 3 14.04 32.84 19.59
CA PHE A 3 13.85 34.27 19.23
C PHE A 3 13.14 35.01 20.39
N PRO A 4 13.88 35.63 21.30
CA PRO A 4 13.28 36.26 22.50
C PRO A 4 12.40 37.45 22.15
N ASP A 5 12.67 38.19 21.08
CA ASP A 5 11.95 39.38 20.65
C ASP A 5 10.80 39.07 19.64
N ALA A 6 10.46 37.82 19.43
CA ALA A 6 9.41 37.45 18.50
C ALA A 6 8.03 37.86 19.01
N GLN A 7 7.29 38.59 18.16
CA GLN A 7 5.90 38.94 18.41
C GLN A 7 4.98 37.75 18.10
N LEU A 8 4.15 37.37 19.09
CA LEU A 8 3.20 36.27 18.92
C LEU A 8 1.87 36.80 18.38
N ILE A 9 1.46 36.34 17.22
CA ILE A 9 0.19 36.69 16.59
C ILE A 9 -0.68 35.42 16.50
N THR A 10 -1.92 35.52 17.00
CA THR A 10 -2.91 34.41 16.95
C THR A 10 -3.91 34.62 15.85
N LEU A 11 -4.11 33.55 15.01
CA LEU A 11 -5.14 33.50 13.99
C LEU A 11 -6.36 32.76 14.56
N ILE A 12 -7.44 33.48 14.84
CA ILE A 12 -8.65 32.95 15.49
C ILE A 12 -9.83 32.76 14.52
N LYS A 13 -9.78 33.33 13.32
CA LYS A 13 -10.84 33.17 12.30
C LYS A 13 -10.68 31.86 11.55
N ASN A 14 -11.73 31.03 11.49
CA ASN A 14 -11.76 29.76 10.79
C ASN A 14 -12.81 29.81 9.67
N TYR A 15 -12.38 29.55 8.44
CA TYR A 15 -13.22 29.63 7.24
C TYR A 15 -13.66 28.25 6.72
N ARG A 16 -13.29 27.17 7.41
CA ARG A 16 -13.56 25.79 6.99
C ARG A 16 -14.75 25.16 7.72
N SER A 17 -14.73 25.25 9.06
CA SER A 17 -15.62 24.46 9.90
C SER A 17 -16.74 25.32 10.50
N THR A 18 -17.88 24.69 10.78
CA THR A 18 -18.98 25.32 11.54
C THR A 18 -18.58 25.51 13.00
N GLN A 19 -19.30 26.40 13.71
CA GLN A 19 -18.99 26.70 15.12
C GLN A 19 -19.19 25.47 16.03
N THR A 20 -20.18 24.63 15.75
CA THR A 20 -20.43 23.39 16.50
C THR A 20 -19.20 22.46 16.49
N ILE A 21 -18.53 22.29 15.34
CA ILE A 21 -17.31 21.50 15.23
C ILE A 21 -16.15 22.13 16.00
N LEU A 22 -16.00 23.45 15.89
CA LEU A 22 -14.93 24.20 16.56
C LEU A 22 -15.09 24.14 18.08
N ASP A 23 -16.30 24.32 18.60
CA ASP A 23 -16.57 24.27 20.04
C ASP A 23 -16.38 22.85 20.61
N ALA A 24 -16.81 21.81 19.92
CA ALA A 24 -16.57 20.43 20.32
C ALA A 24 -15.08 20.10 20.36
N SER A 25 -14.33 20.50 19.33
CA SER A 25 -12.88 20.29 19.24
C SER A 25 -12.14 21.08 20.33
N TYR A 26 -12.58 22.32 20.60
CA TYR A 26 -12.01 23.13 21.65
C TYR A 26 -12.26 22.53 23.05
N GLY A 27 -13.46 22.00 23.28
CA GLY A 27 -13.80 21.28 24.51
C GLY A 27 -12.92 20.02 24.69
N LEU A 28 -12.74 19.24 23.67
CA LEU A 28 -11.89 18.05 23.72
C LEU A 28 -10.44 18.36 24.06
N ILE A 29 -9.85 19.38 23.41
CA ILE A 29 -8.45 19.73 23.61
C ILE A 29 -8.15 20.29 25.01
N GLN A 30 -9.17 20.76 25.78
CA GLN A 30 -8.98 21.20 27.15
C GLN A 30 -8.40 20.09 28.05
N ASN A 31 -8.63 18.83 27.74
CA ASN A 31 -8.06 17.69 28.47
C ASN A 31 -6.52 17.66 28.46
N ASN A 32 -5.88 18.41 27.56
CA ASN A 32 -4.42 18.54 27.50
C ASN A 32 -3.84 19.68 28.34
N ASN A 33 -4.66 20.34 29.17
CA ASN A 33 -4.18 21.36 30.12
C ASN A 33 -3.34 20.67 31.22
N PRO A 34 -2.28 21.33 31.77
CA PRO A 34 -1.88 22.72 31.53
C PRO A 34 -0.86 22.90 30.38
N ASN A 35 -0.48 21.84 29.66
CA ASN A 35 0.64 21.86 28.73
C ASN A 35 0.32 22.50 27.35
N ARG A 36 -0.87 23.07 27.18
CA ARG A 36 -1.27 23.75 25.95
C ARG A 36 -0.61 25.11 25.82
N LEU A 37 -0.20 25.47 24.62
CA LEU A 37 0.41 26.77 24.31
C LEU A 37 -0.47 27.94 24.74
N GLU A 38 -1.79 27.80 24.66
CA GLU A 38 -2.78 28.78 25.08
C GLU A 38 -2.63 29.14 26.59
N ILE A 39 -2.38 28.11 27.40
CA ILE A 39 -2.18 28.28 28.86
C ILE A 39 -0.77 28.80 29.16
N VAL A 40 0.24 28.18 28.50
CA VAL A 40 1.65 28.53 28.75
C VAL A 40 1.99 29.97 28.36
N GLU A 41 1.44 30.43 27.23
CA GLU A 41 1.72 31.78 26.70
C GLU A 41 0.58 32.77 26.96
N SER A 42 -0.46 32.38 27.70
CA SER A 42 -1.63 33.24 28.06
C SER A 42 -2.27 33.91 26.84
N ILE A 43 -2.43 33.16 25.74
CA ILE A 43 -3.02 33.65 24.49
C ILE A 43 -4.38 33.02 24.22
N ASN A 44 -5.26 33.72 23.51
CA ASN A 44 -6.54 33.19 23.08
C ASN A 44 -6.36 32.47 21.73
N LYS A 45 -6.68 31.16 21.67
CA LYS A 45 -6.68 30.35 20.49
C LYS A 45 -8.06 29.73 20.15
N LYS A 46 -9.11 30.17 20.86
CA LYS A 46 -10.47 29.74 20.57
C LYS A 46 -10.87 30.25 19.18
N LEU A 47 -11.17 29.34 18.27
CA LEU A 47 -11.51 29.65 16.87
C LEU A 47 -12.96 30.10 16.76
N VAL A 48 -13.19 31.07 15.86
CA VAL A 48 -14.52 31.59 15.51
C VAL A 48 -14.79 31.30 14.07
N SER A 49 -15.90 30.62 13.79
CA SER A 49 -16.30 30.27 12.44
C SER A 49 -16.63 31.47 11.57
N GLN A 50 -16.13 31.48 10.37
CA GLN A 50 -16.45 32.41 9.27
C GLN A 50 -16.90 31.64 8.02
N SER A 51 -17.23 30.34 8.18
CA SER A 51 -17.49 29.46 7.05
C SER A 51 -18.79 29.80 6.28
N GLY A 52 -19.75 30.49 6.93
CA GLY A 52 -21.08 30.71 6.35
C GLY A 52 -21.92 29.43 6.18
N ALA A 53 -21.35 28.26 6.46
CA ALA A 53 -22.05 27.01 6.35
C ALA A 53 -23.08 26.82 7.47
N LYS A 54 -24.21 26.19 7.13
CA LYS A 54 -25.26 25.87 8.11
C LYS A 54 -24.74 24.86 9.13
N ASP A 55 -24.89 25.19 10.41
CA ASP A 55 -24.49 24.32 11.50
C ASP A 55 -25.24 22.96 11.46
N GLN A 56 -24.51 21.88 11.69
CA GLN A 56 -25.05 20.52 11.77
C GLN A 56 -24.52 19.84 13.04
N LYS A 57 -25.31 18.90 13.54
CA LYS A 57 -24.92 18.10 14.71
C LYS A 57 -23.81 17.13 14.33
N ILE A 58 -22.90 16.91 15.26
CA ILE A 58 -21.92 15.84 15.20
C ILE A 58 -22.65 14.53 15.57
N GLU A 59 -22.57 13.55 14.71
CA GLU A 59 -23.14 12.22 14.94
C GLU A 59 -22.06 11.27 15.46
N LEU A 60 -22.41 10.38 16.37
CA LEU A 60 -21.55 9.30 16.87
C LEU A 60 -22.04 7.98 16.26
N ILE A 61 -21.13 7.28 15.60
CA ILE A 61 -21.30 5.89 15.20
C ILE A 61 -20.56 5.04 16.24
N TYR A 62 -21.25 4.11 16.86
CA TYR A 62 -20.69 3.21 17.86
C TYR A 62 -21.25 1.81 17.66
N GLU A 63 -20.33 0.86 17.46
CA GLU A 63 -20.67 -0.56 17.30
C GLU A 63 -19.82 -1.41 18.26
N GLN A 64 -20.24 -2.63 18.53
CA GLN A 64 -19.49 -3.54 19.40
C GLN A 64 -18.27 -4.16 18.73
N ARG A 65 -18.27 -4.25 17.39
CA ARG A 65 -17.22 -4.83 16.59
C ARG A 65 -16.75 -3.85 15.55
N SER A 66 -15.44 -3.82 15.34
CA SER A 66 -14.82 -2.90 14.36
C SER A 66 -15.28 -3.16 12.92
N GLU A 67 -15.66 -4.42 12.60
CA GLU A 67 -16.21 -4.78 11.30
C GLU A 67 -17.61 -4.16 11.09
N ASP A 68 -18.44 -4.17 12.12
CA ASP A 68 -19.80 -3.60 12.08
C ASP A 68 -19.71 -2.07 11.99
N GLU A 69 -18.77 -1.44 12.69
CA GLU A 69 -18.46 -0.01 12.57
C GLU A 69 -18.07 0.36 11.13
N ALA A 70 -17.19 -0.44 10.52
CA ALA A 70 -16.75 -0.20 9.14
C ALA A 70 -17.89 -0.35 8.13
N ASP A 71 -18.79 -1.32 8.32
CA ASP A 71 -19.97 -1.50 7.48
C ASP A 71 -20.99 -0.37 7.67
N GLU A 72 -21.18 0.12 8.91
CA GLU A 72 -22.06 1.26 9.18
C GLU A 72 -21.53 2.57 8.54
N ILE A 73 -20.20 2.78 8.58
CA ILE A 73 -19.57 3.87 7.84
C ILE A 73 -19.87 3.78 6.34
N ALA A 74 -19.74 2.59 5.74
CA ALA A 74 -20.03 2.39 4.32
C ALA A 74 -21.51 2.65 3.97
N LYS A 75 -22.46 2.22 4.82
CA LYS A 75 -23.89 2.55 4.64
C LYS A 75 -24.11 4.06 4.74
N LYS A 76 -23.51 4.72 5.74
CA LYS A 76 -23.65 6.17 5.92
C LYS A 76 -23.12 6.93 4.71
N ILE A 77 -22.00 6.50 4.10
CA ILE A 77 -21.49 7.09 2.86
C ILE A 77 -22.51 6.93 1.73
N THR A 78 -23.10 5.74 1.57
CA THR A 78 -24.14 5.48 0.56
C THR A 78 -25.34 6.41 0.72
N GLU A 79 -25.73 6.75 1.95
CA GLU A 79 -26.78 7.73 2.22
C GLU A 79 -26.36 9.15 1.84
N LEU A 80 -25.12 9.52 2.20
CA LEU A 80 -24.56 10.84 1.93
C LEU A 80 -24.41 11.13 0.43
N THR A 81 -24.16 10.13 -0.40
CA THR A 81 -24.02 10.29 -1.85
C THR A 81 -25.30 10.74 -2.56
N LYS A 82 -26.44 10.70 -1.88
CA LYS A 82 -27.68 11.36 -2.36
C LYS A 82 -27.55 12.88 -2.41
N LYS A 83 -26.59 13.46 -1.67
CA LYS A 83 -26.42 14.91 -1.50
C LYS A 83 -25.02 15.41 -1.86
N TYR A 84 -23.99 14.57 -1.68
CA TYR A 84 -22.57 14.90 -1.84
C TYR A 84 -21.94 13.95 -2.87
N GLU A 85 -20.89 14.40 -3.54
CA GLU A 85 -20.07 13.52 -4.38
C GLU A 85 -19.05 12.76 -3.50
N TYR A 86 -18.55 11.62 -3.97
CA TYR A 86 -17.55 10.84 -3.24
C TYR A 86 -16.29 11.66 -2.87
N LYS A 87 -15.88 12.58 -3.76
CA LYS A 87 -14.72 13.47 -3.53
C LYS A 87 -14.91 14.45 -2.36
N ASP A 88 -16.17 14.69 -1.95
CA ASP A 88 -16.51 15.61 -0.86
C ASP A 88 -16.51 14.90 0.52
N ILE A 89 -16.33 13.56 0.53
CA ILE A 89 -16.38 12.73 1.73
C ILE A 89 -14.97 12.25 2.05
N ALA A 90 -14.55 12.44 3.30
CA ALA A 90 -13.26 11.97 3.79
C ALA A 90 -13.41 11.15 5.06
N ILE A 91 -12.67 10.05 5.15
CA ILE A 91 -12.55 9.23 6.36
C ILE A 91 -11.14 9.44 6.92
N LEU A 92 -11.05 9.93 8.15
CA LEU A 92 -9.78 10.17 8.82
C LEU A 92 -9.54 9.06 9.86
N VAL A 93 -8.36 8.46 9.82
CA VAL A 93 -7.94 7.43 10.75
C VAL A 93 -6.68 7.85 11.51
N ARG A 94 -6.52 7.40 12.74
CA ARG A 94 -5.35 7.73 13.55
C ARG A 94 -4.09 7.00 13.08
N ALA A 95 -4.23 5.77 12.57
CA ALA A 95 -3.14 4.95 12.08
C ALA A 95 -3.59 4.17 10.84
N ASN A 96 -2.65 3.86 9.96
CA ASN A 96 -2.94 3.22 8.68
C ASN A 96 -3.60 1.83 8.83
N ASN A 97 -3.27 1.08 9.88
CA ASN A 97 -3.88 -0.23 10.15
C ASN A 97 -5.40 -0.12 10.43
N HIS A 98 -5.88 1.01 10.97
CA HIS A 98 -7.31 1.22 11.19
C HIS A 98 -8.09 1.37 9.87
N ALA A 99 -7.41 1.76 8.79
CA ALA A 99 -8.06 1.88 7.48
C ALA A 99 -8.40 0.54 6.83
N GLN A 100 -7.78 -0.58 7.24
CA GLN A 100 -7.96 -1.89 6.59
C GLN A 100 -9.41 -2.37 6.59
N LEU A 101 -10.06 -2.35 7.75
CA LEU A 101 -11.45 -2.79 7.89
C LEU A 101 -12.39 -1.87 7.10
N ILE A 102 -12.11 -0.56 7.15
CA ILE A 102 -12.90 0.44 6.42
C ILE A 102 -12.75 0.24 4.91
N THR A 103 -11.54 0.12 4.39
CA THR A 103 -11.32 -0.11 2.94
C THR A 103 -11.92 -1.43 2.47
N ALA A 104 -11.87 -2.48 3.30
CA ALA A 104 -12.52 -3.75 3.01
C ALA A 104 -14.07 -3.60 2.96
N ALA A 105 -14.66 -2.84 3.88
CA ALA A 105 -16.09 -2.54 3.88
C ALA A 105 -16.50 -1.72 2.66
N LEU A 106 -15.72 -0.67 2.30
CA LEU A 106 -15.94 0.12 1.09
C LEU A 106 -15.92 -0.76 -0.17
N GLY A 107 -14.97 -1.71 -0.25
CA GLY A 107 -14.89 -2.69 -1.33
C GLY A 107 -16.12 -3.60 -1.42
N ARG A 108 -16.61 -4.14 -0.28
CA ARG A 108 -17.84 -4.95 -0.23
C ARG A 108 -19.06 -4.18 -0.70
N HIS A 109 -19.17 -2.91 -0.33
CA HIS A 109 -20.26 -2.02 -0.72
C HIS A 109 -20.06 -1.37 -2.11
N LYS A 110 -18.97 -1.71 -2.83
CA LYS A 110 -18.61 -1.16 -4.16
C LYS A 110 -18.49 0.38 -4.17
N ILE A 111 -18.05 0.96 -3.07
CA ILE A 111 -17.81 2.39 -2.92
C ILE A 111 -16.38 2.70 -3.40
N PRO A 112 -16.21 3.56 -4.42
CA PRO A 112 -14.89 3.96 -4.88
C PRO A 112 -14.20 4.81 -3.81
N TYR A 113 -12.91 4.56 -3.58
CA TYR A 113 -12.12 5.32 -2.61
C TYR A 113 -10.70 5.53 -3.10
N GLN A 114 -10.03 6.55 -2.55
CA GLN A 114 -8.60 6.78 -2.68
C GLN A 114 -7.98 6.78 -1.29
N PHE A 115 -7.02 5.89 -1.05
CA PHE A 115 -6.26 5.87 0.18
C PHE A 115 -5.09 6.85 0.09
N LEU A 116 -5.10 7.90 0.94
CA LEU A 116 -4.05 8.89 1.03
C LEU A 116 -3.19 8.59 2.26
N GLY A 117 -2.17 7.80 2.11
CA GLY A 117 -1.22 7.44 3.17
C GLY A 117 -0.02 6.73 2.56
N PRO A 118 1.09 6.59 3.32
CA PRO A 118 2.13 5.67 2.89
C PRO A 118 1.47 4.29 2.75
N GLY A 119 1.47 3.76 1.52
CA GLY A 119 0.96 2.43 1.25
C GLY A 119 1.62 1.41 2.19
N TYR A 120 0.94 0.32 2.48
CA TYR A 120 1.57 -0.79 3.20
C TYR A 120 2.64 -1.38 2.26
N LEU A 121 3.90 -1.08 2.50
CA LEU A 121 5.03 -1.50 1.68
C LEU A 121 4.91 -3.00 1.32
N PHE A 122 4.72 -3.84 2.34
CA PHE A 122 4.60 -5.30 2.16
C PHE A 122 3.30 -5.78 1.50
N GLN A 123 2.36 -4.88 1.20
CA GLN A 123 1.13 -5.21 0.46
C GLN A 123 1.22 -4.84 -1.02
N GLN A 124 2.23 -4.07 -1.42
CA GLN A 124 2.49 -3.77 -2.82
C GLN A 124 2.87 -5.05 -3.56
N GLU A 125 2.32 -5.24 -4.76
CA GLU A 125 2.57 -6.46 -5.54
C GLU A 125 4.05 -6.60 -5.89
N GLU A 126 4.73 -5.52 -6.23
CA GLU A 126 6.15 -5.49 -6.51
C GLU A 126 7.00 -5.95 -5.32
N ILE A 127 6.63 -5.53 -4.11
CA ILE A 127 7.32 -5.96 -2.88
C ILE A 127 7.07 -7.43 -2.58
N LYS A 128 5.85 -7.91 -2.79
CA LYS A 128 5.52 -9.34 -2.66
C LYS A 128 6.30 -10.19 -3.66
N ASP A 129 6.51 -9.68 -4.89
CA ASP A 129 7.30 -10.35 -5.92
C ASP A 129 8.78 -10.44 -5.52
N LEU A 130 9.34 -9.37 -4.98
CA LEU A 130 10.71 -9.34 -4.44
C LEU A 130 10.88 -10.31 -3.26
N ILE A 131 9.91 -10.33 -2.34
CA ILE A 131 9.89 -11.28 -1.22
C ILE A 131 9.79 -12.71 -1.72
N ALA A 132 8.92 -12.98 -2.71
CA ALA A 132 8.80 -14.31 -3.32
C ALA A 132 10.12 -14.77 -3.94
N TYR A 133 10.86 -13.84 -4.58
CA TYR A 133 12.18 -14.16 -5.11
C TYR A 133 13.17 -14.58 -4.02
N LEU A 134 13.23 -13.85 -2.90
CA LEU A 134 14.08 -14.25 -1.77
C LEU A 134 13.65 -15.59 -1.17
N ILE A 135 12.35 -15.82 -0.98
CA ILE A 135 11.82 -17.09 -0.46
C ILE A 135 12.24 -18.24 -1.38
N PHE A 136 12.06 -18.07 -2.70
CA PHE A 136 12.50 -19.04 -3.70
C PHE A 136 14.00 -19.34 -3.60
N LEU A 137 14.86 -18.34 -3.48
CA LEU A 137 16.31 -18.54 -3.33
C LEU A 137 16.68 -19.30 -2.05
N THR A 138 15.92 -19.14 -0.95
CA THR A 138 16.14 -19.91 0.28
C THR A 138 15.65 -21.36 0.18
N ASN A 139 14.68 -21.61 -0.71
CA ASN A 139 14.10 -22.93 -0.92
C ASN A 139 13.72 -23.14 -2.39
N LEU A 140 14.64 -23.69 -3.17
CA LEU A 140 14.45 -23.93 -4.60
C LEU A 140 13.29 -24.90 -4.92
N SER A 141 12.78 -25.62 -3.91
CA SER A 141 11.60 -26.49 -4.05
C SER A 141 10.28 -25.73 -3.94
N ASP A 142 10.31 -24.44 -3.54
CA ASP A 142 9.09 -23.61 -3.47
C ASP A 142 8.61 -23.18 -4.86
N SER A 143 7.82 -24.06 -5.47
CA SER A 143 7.23 -23.82 -6.78
C SER A 143 6.20 -22.69 -6.78
N ILE A 144 5.61 -22.34 -5.61
CA ILE A 144 4.63 -21.26 -5.53
C ILE A 144 5.32 -19.91 -5.66
N SER A 145 6.38 -19.68 -4.87
CA SER A 145 7.17 -18.47 -4.95
C SER A 145 7.83 -18.30 -6.32
N LEU A 146 8.39 -19.37 -6.87
CA LEU A 146 8.96 -19.34 -8.22
C LEU A 146 7.90 -19.04 -9.29
N PHE A 147 6.71 -19.64 -9.22
CA PHE A 147 5.63 -19.33 -10.16
C PHE A 147 5.24 -17.87 -10.11
N ARG A 148 5.12 -17.30 -8.91
CA ARG A 148 4.84 -15.88 -8.72
C ARG A 148 5.88 -15.01 -9.42
N VAL A 149 7.16 -15.28 -9.20
CA VAL A 149 8.27 -14.53 -9.83
C VAL A 149 8.22 -14.64 -11.34
N LEU A 150 8.07 -15.85 -11.90
CA LEU A 150 8.00 -16.05 -13.34
C LEU A 150 6.74 -15.43 -13.98
N SER A 151 5.71 -15.15 -13.19
CA SER A 151 4.49 -14.48 -13.64
C SER A 151 4.61 -12.96 -13.72
N MET A 152 5.74 -12.38 -13.28
CA MET A 152 5.98 -10.94 -13.39
C MET A 152 6.04 -10.52 -14.86
N ASP A 153 5.41 -9.39 -15.18
CA ASP A 153 5.34 -8.87 -16.56
C ASP A 153 6.71 -8.64 -17.19
N ILE A 154 7.73 -8.38 -16.36
CA ILE A 154 9.10 -8.17 -16.81
C ILE A 154 9.68 -9.35 -17.58
N PHE A 155 9.29 -10.58 -17.28
CA PHE A 155 9.75 -11.78 -17.96
C PHE A 155 8.96 -12.08 -19.24
N GLN A 156 7.79 -11.45 -19.44
CA GLN A 156 6.95 -11.61 -20.63
C GLN A 156 6.67 -13.07 -20.98
N ILE A 157 6.42 -13.91 -19.98
CA ILE A 157 6.09 -15.32 -20.16
C ILE A 157 4.56 -15.47 -20.15
N PRO A 158 3.94 -16.02 -21.22
CA PRO A 158 2.50 -16.19 -21.25
C PRO A 158 2.00 -17.14 -20.14
N TYR A 159 0.94 -16.76 -19.45
CA TYR A 159 0.33 -17.56 -18.37
C TYR A 159 -0.01 -18.99 -18.80
N VAL A 160 -0.42 -19.18 -20.04
CA VAL A 160 -0.73 -20.50 -20.61
C VAL A 160 0.51 -21.40 -20.60
N GLU A 161 1.67 -20.85 -20.93
CA GLU A 161 2.93 -21.58 -20.95
C GLU A 161 3.47 -21.86 -19.53
N LEU A 162 3.28 -20.92 -18.59
CA LEU A 162 3.58 -21.17 -17.18
C LEU A 162 2.72 -22.29 -16.59
N ASN A 163 1.42 -22.29 -16.87
CA ASN A 163 0.52 -23.37 -16.44
C ASN A 163 0.90 -24.72 -17.08
N TYR A 164 1.30 -24.71 -18.35
CA TYR A 164 1.82 -25.90 -18.99
C TYR A 164 3.08 -26.40 -18.26
N LEU A 165 4.03 -25.51 -17.92
CA LEU A 165 5.26 -25.85 -17.20
C LEU A 165 4.96 -26.46 -15.83
N LEU A 166 3.99 -25.91 -15.08
CA LEU A 166 3.53 -26.49 -13.80
C LEU A 166 2.97 -27.92 -13.97
N ASN A 167 2.16 -28.13 -14.99
CA ASN A 167 1.61 -29.46 -15.27
C ASN A 167 2.69 -30.43 -15.71
N PHE A 168 3.67 -29.97 -16.48
CA PHE A 168 4.82 -30.74 -16.89
C PHE A 168 5.67 -31.16 -15.67
N ALA A 169 5.94 -30.22 -14.75
CA ALA A 169 6.62 -30.49 -13.48
C ALA A 169 5.92 -31.60 -12.68
N LYS A 170 4.60 -31.47 -12.48
CA LYS A 170 3.78 -32.48 -11.80
C LYS A 170 3.86 -33.85 -12.46
N LYS A 171 3.76 -33.93 -13.79
CA LYS A 171 3.86 -35.19 -14.54
C LYS A 171 5.22 -35.88 -14.42
N LYS A 172 6.28 -35.09 -14.30
CA LYS A 172 7.66 -35.57 -14.12
C LYS A 172 8.03 -35.81 -12.66
N ASN A 173 7.16 -35.46 -11.71
CA ASN A 173 7.43 -35.46 -10.28
C ASN A 173 8.69 -34.62 -9.89
N LEU A 174 8.79 -33.45 -10.52
CA LEU A 174 9.88 -32.48 -10.31
C LEU A 174 9.32 -31.19 -9.72
N THR A 175 10.17 -30.42 -9.06
CA THR A 175 9.88 -29.03 -8.71
C THR A 175 9.85 -28.17 -9.96
N LEU A 176 9.24 -26.98 -9.85
CA LEU A 176 9.22 -26.04 -10.97
C LEU A 176 10.64 -25.61 -11.39
N PHE A 177 11.55 -25.47 -10.44
CA PHE A 177 12.94 -25.11 -10.73
C PHE A 177 13.72 -26.22 -11.41
N GLU A 178 13.56 -27.48 -10.98
CA GLU A 178 14.19 -28.63 -11.62
C GLU A 178 13.71 -28.81 -13.07
N THR A 179 12.45 -28.44 -13.38
CA THR A 179 11.99 -28.51 -14.78
C THR A 179 12.69 -27.53 -15.71
N LEU A 180 13.27 -26.45 -15.17
CA LEU A 180 14.08 -25.50 -15.96
C LEU A 180 15.40 -26.13 -16.48
N GLU A 181 15.79 -27.29 -15.99
CA GLU A 181 16.95 -28.04 -16.50
C GLU A 181 16.64 -28.90 -17.73
N ILE A 182 15.37 -29.25 -17.86
CA ILE A 182 14.92 -30.19 -18.90
C ILE A 182 13.92 -29.55 -19.87
N LEU A 183 14.02 -28.24 -20.11
CA LEU A 183 13.12 -27.48 -20.97
C LEU A 183 13.02 -28.04 -22.39
N ASP A 184 14.08 -28.66 -22.90
CA ASP A 184 14.11 -29.29 -24.23
C ASP A 184 13.10 -30.44 -24.37
N GLN A 185 12.73 -31.09 -23.27
CA GLN A 185 11.72 -32.15 -23.22
C GLN A 185 10.28 -31.61 -23.17
N SER A 186 10.12 -30.29 -23.06
CA SER A 186 8.83 -29.62 -22.98
C SER A 186 8.35 -29.16 -24.36
N PHE A 187 7.01 -28.99 -24.51
CA PHE A 187 6.38 -28.42 -25.71
C PHE A 187 6.21 -26.90 -25.63
N LEU A 188 7.04 -26.21 -24.83
CA LEU A 188 7.06 -24.74 -24.75
C LEU A 188 7.63 -24.17 -26.06
N LYS A 189 7.23 -22.92 -26.36
CA LYS A 189 7.82 -22.18 -27.48
C LYS A 189 9.28 -21.86 -27.19
N GLU A 190 10.09 -21.81 -28.25
CA GLU A 190 11.52 -21.52 -28.11
C GLU A 190 11.82 -20.19 -27.42
N ASP A 191 11.05 -19.13 -27.70
CA ASP A 191 11.18 -17.86 -27.01
C ASP A 191 11.00 -18.00 -25.48
N THR A 192 10.00 -18.74 -25.05
CA THR A 192 9.74 -19.01 -23.62
C THR A 192 10.85 -19.86 -23.00
N LYS A 193 11.36 -20.88 -23.73
CA LYS A 193 12.50 -21.68 -23.25
C LYS A 193 13.74 -20.82 -23.01
N VAL A 194 14.04 -19.91 -23.93
CA VAL A 194 15.17 -18.97 -23.80
C VAL A 194 15.00 -18.07 -22.57
N LYS A 195 13.82 -17.50 -22.37
CA LYS A 195 13.52 -16.65 -21.20
C LYS A 195 13.69 -17.43 -19.89
N LEU A 196 13.16 -18.64 -19.82
CA LEU A 196 13.27 -19.51 -18.65
C LEU A 196 14.71 -19.95 -18.38
N ALA A 197 15.49 -20.26 -19.42
CA ALA A 197 16.90 -20.59 -19.30
C ALA A 197 17.73 -19.40 -18.79
N ASN A 198 17.46 -18.18 -19.28
CA ASN A 198 18.09 -16.96 -18.80
C ASN A 198 17.74 -16.69 -17.33
N PHE A 199 16.46 -16.83 -16.93
CA PHE A 199 16.05 -16.73 -15.56
C PHE A 199 16.79 -17.75 -14.67
N ARG A 200 16.87 -19.01 -15.08
CA ARG A 200 17.58 -20.06 -14.35
C ARG A 200 19.05 -19.68 -14.14
N LYS A 201 19.73 -19.21 -15.19
CA LYS A 201 21.12 -18.76 -15.09
C LYS A 201 21.28 -17.65 -14.05
N MET A 202 20.48 -16.59 -14.14
CA MET A 202 20.45 -15.48 -13.17
C MET A 202 20.22 -15.98 -11.74
N ALA A 203 19.24 -16.87 -11.55
CA ALA A 203 18.92 -17.40 -10.21
C ALA A 203 20.10 -18.20 -9.61
N ILE A 204 20.82 -19.00 -10.42
CA ILE A 204 22.00 -19.72 -9.97
C ILE A 204 23.13 -18.76 -9.58
N GLU A 205 23.38 -17.72 -10.38
CA GLU A 205 24.37 -16.70 -10.07
C GLU A 205 24.05 -15.97 -8.76
N HIS A 206 22.78 -15.59 -8.53
CA HIS A 206 22.35 -14.98 -7.29
C HIS A 206 22.43 -15.94 -6.10
N LEU A 207 22.15 -17.23 -6.30
CA LEU A 207 22.31 -18.25 -5.25
C LEU A 207 23.79 -18.39 -4.82
N GLU A 208 24.72 -18.34 -5.77
CA GLU A 208 26.15 -18.36 -5.41
C GLU A 208 26.59 -17.08 -4.68
N LYS A 209 26.10 -15.90 -5.13
CA LYS A 209 26.36 -14.61 -4.46
C LYS A 209 25.77 -14.59 -3.05
N SER A 210 24.58 -15.18 -2.83
CA SER A 210 23.91 -15.19 -1.51
C SER A 210 24.69 -15.87 -0.39
N LYS A 211 25.70 -16.67 -0.73
CA LYS A 211 26.64 -17.26 0.24
C LYS A 211 27.56 -16.24 0.89
N LYS A 212 27.71 -15.06 0.29
CA LYS A 212 28.67 -14.03 0.72
C LYS A 212 28.02 -12.66 0.94
N GLU A 213 26.94 -12.39 0.23
CA GLU A 213 26.26 -11.10 0.20
C GLU A 213 24.99 -11.10 1.06
N GLN A 214 24.58 -9.92 1.49
CA GLN A 214 23.35 -9.73 2.25
C GLN A 214 22.11 -9.78 1.33
N ALA A 215 20.94 -10.10 1.90
CA ALA A 215 19.69 -10.18 1.16
C ALA A 215 19.34 -8.90 0.38
N GLY A 216 19.68 -7.73 0.93
CA GLY A 216 19.48 -6.44 0.23
C GLY A 216 20.31 -6.31 -1.05
N GLN A 217 21.54 -6.83 -1.06
CA GLN A 217 22.39 -6.84 -2.25
C GLN A 217 21.82 -7.79 -3.31
N ILE A 218 21.35 -8.96 -2.91
CA ILE A 218 20.72 -9.93 -3.82
C ILE A 218 19.44 -9.36 -4.45
N LEU A 219 18.64 -8.62 -3.67
CA LEU A 219 17.47 -7.92 -4.21
C LEU A 219 17.86 -6.82 -5.20
N TYR A 220 18.90 -6.06 -4.90
CA TYR A 220 19.42 -5.04 -5.81
C TYR A 220 19.92 -5.67 -7.13
N ASP A 221 20.69 -6.75 -7.04
CA ASP A 221 21.13 -7.50 -8.22
C ASP A 221 19.93 -8.01 -9.04
N PHE A 222 18.92 -8.56 -8.38
CA PHE A 222 17.70 -8.99 -9.06
C PHE A 222 16.97 -7.85 -9.77
N LEU A 223 16.84 -6.69 -9.13
CA LEU A 223 16.23 -5.50 -9.74
C LEU A 223 16.95 -5.06 -11.03
N ILE A 224 18.29 -5.13 -11.02
CA ILE A 224 19.12 -4.75 -12.18
C ILE A 224 19.08 -5.82 -13.25
N ASP A 225 19.36 -7.08 -12.89
CA ASP A 225 19.57 -8.17 -13.85
C ASP A 225 18.24 -8.62 -14.50
N SER A 226 17.10 -8.49 -13.81
CA SER A 226 15.77 -8.70 -14.39
C SER A 226 15.30 -7.52 -15.27
N GLY A 227 15.93 -6.34 -15.15
CA GLY A 227 15.48 -5.12 -15.80
C GLY A 227 14.31 -4.41 -15.10
N LEU A 228 13.85 -4.92 -13.95
CA LEU A 228 12.71 -4.34 -13.21
C LEU A 228 13.00 -2.90 -12.77
N TYR A 229 14.22 -2.60 -12.34
CA TYR A 229 14.64 -1.25 -11.96
C TYR A 229 14.44 -0.25 -13.11
N LYS A 230 14.81 -0.65 -14.33
CA LYS A 230 14.63 0.21 -15.52
C LYS A 230 13.16 0.45 -15.81
N THR A 231 12.34 -0.60 -15.76
CA THR A 231 10.89 -0.50 -16.00
C THR A 231 10.20 0.41 -14.99
N LEU A 232 10.56 0.32 -13.70
CA LEU A 232 9.99 1.18 -12.66
C LEU A 232 10.36 2.66 -12.85
N ASN A 233 11.59 2.95 -13.29
CA ASN A 233 12.05 4.34 -13.52
C ASN A 233 11.52 4.96 -14.82
N GLU A 234 11.10 4.17 -15.80
CA GLU A 234 10.59 4.67 -17.08
C GLU A 234 9.07 4.91 -17.06
N THR A 235 8.38 4.62 -15.96
CA THR A 235 6.93 4.75 -15.86
C THR A 235 6.53 6.15 -15.40
N ASP A 236 5.88 6.91 -16.28
CA ASP A 236 5.45 8.32 -16.07
C ASP A 236 4.15 8.50 -15.24
N SER A 237 3.63 7.46 -14.60
CA SER A 237 2.37 7.59 -13.87
C SER A 237 2.59 7.88 -12.37
N VAL A 238 1.78 8.78 -11.80
CA VAL A 238 1.79 9.13 -10.36
C VAL A 238 1.60 7.91 -9.43
N LYS A 239 1.01 6.81 -9.94
CA LYS A 239 0.92 5.53 -9.22
C LYS A 239 2.25 4.80 -9.20
N ASP A 240 3.04 4.95 -10.23
CA ASP A 240 4.29 4.23 -10.42
C ASP A 240 5.46 4.98 -9.76
N GLU A 241 5.41 6.32 -9.65
CA GLU A 241 6.36 7.11 -8.84
C GLU A 241 6.45 6.70 -7.37
N ARG A 242 5.40 6.03 -6.84
CA ARG A 242 5.38 5.49 -5.47
C ARG A 242 6.03 4.11 -5.34
N LYS A 243 6.43 3.50 -6.45
CA LYS A 243 7.04 2.16 -6.49
C LYS A 243 8.56 2.21 -6.56
N VAL A 244 9.11 3.39 -6.92
CA VAL A 244 10.54 3.69 -6.95
C VAL A 244 10.98 4.25 -5.59
#